data_dbff5588ffc19c5f1178f3010d342f52
#
_entry.id   dbff5588ffc19c5f1178f3010d342f52
#
_cell.length_a   1.000
_cell.length_b   1.000
_cell.length_c   1.000
_cell.angle_alpha   90.00
_cell.angle_beta   90.00
_cell.angle_gamma   90.00
#
_symmetry.space_group_name_H-M   'P 1'
#
loop_
_entity.id
_entity.type
_entity.pdbx_description
1 polymer ?
#
loop_
_entity_poly.entity_id
_entity_poly.type
_entity_poly.pdbx_seq_one_letter_code
_entity_poly.pdbx_strand_id
1 'polypeptide(L)'
;MRSRTGFREAMAGAYVALDRLRAEGVVAGIGIGVNEAEMCVRFAQAGSFDTMLLAGRYSLLEQPALAHFLPLAQQQGIGVLLGGVFNSGILATGAVPGAKYNYQDAPPDILARVAEIERVCDAHGVALATAALHFALGHPAVVSVVLGAQTPQEIERNVAALSSQVPTALWADLKTQHLLDADAPVPSSVPG
;
A
#
# COMPACT_ATOMS: atom_id res chain seq x y z
N MET A 1 4.31 16.69 17.46
CA MET A 1 3.83 16.67 18.84
C MET A 1 2.37 16.19 18.98
N ARG A 2 1.47 16.42 18.03
CA ARG A 2 0.07 15.93 18.04
C ARG A 2 -0.08 14.38 18.03
N SER A 3 0.82 13.64 17.38
CA SER A 3 0.71 12.18 17.24
C SER A 3 0.91 11.38 18.53
N ARG A 4 1.67 11.92 19.52
CA ARG A 4 1.89 11.22 20.80
C ARG A 4 0.70 11.29 21.75
N THR A 5 -0.02 12.40 21.77
CA THR A 5 -1.22 12.59 22.59
C THR A 5 -2.35 11.73 22.04
N GLY A 6 -2.63 11.80 20.73
CA GLY A 6 -3.67 11.00 20.07
C GLY A 6 -3.51 9.50 20.23
N PHE A 7 -2.28 8.97 20.19
CA PHE A 7 -2.02 7.55 20.44
C PHE A 7 -2.46 7.11 21.85
N ARG A 8 -2.07 7.89 22.89
CA ARG A 8 -2.43 7.55 24.29
C ARG A 8 -3.93 7.61 24.52
N GLU A 9 -4.58 8.63 23.99
CA GLU A 9 -6.04 8.81 24.10
C GLU A 9 -6.77 7.67 23.38
N ALA A 10 -6.34 7.31 22.18
CA ALA A 10 -6.92 6.20 21.43
C ALA A 10 -6.80 4.87 22.18
N MET A 11 -5.62 4.57 22.73
CA MET A 11 -5.39 3.31 23.46
C MET A 11 -6.10 3.27 24.82
N ALA A 12 -6.21 4.41 25.52
CA ALA A 12 -6.86 4.46 26.83
C ALA A 12 -8.40 4.54 26.73
N GLY A 13 -8.94 4.95 25.59
CA GLY A 13 -10.39 5.15 25.40
C GLY A 13 -10.97 4.29 24.30
N ALA A 14 -10.78 4.68 23.05
CA ALA A 14 -11.41 4.02 21.90
C ALA A 14 -11.03 2.53 21.79
N TYR A 15 -9.75 2.19 21.97
CA TYR A 15 -9.30 0.80 21.91
C TYR A 15 -10.01 -0.06 22.97
N VAL A 16 -10.06 0.41 24.24
CA VAL A 16 -10.70 -0.34 25.33
C VAL A 16 -12.19 -0.59 25.03
N ALA A 17 -12.89 0.41 24.51
CA ALA A 17 -14.30 0.28 24.16
C ALA A 17 -14.52 -0.68 22.98
N LEU A 18 -13.70 -0.57 21.92
CA LEU A 18 -13.80 -1.42 20.73
C LEU A 18 -13.40 -2.87 21.04
N ASP A 19 -12.35 -3.08 21.83
CA ASP A 19 -11.92 -4.42 22.24
C ASP A 19 -13.00 -5.14 23.06
N ARG A 20 -13.68 -4.41 23.93
CA ARG A 20 -14.86 -4.91 24.66
C ARG A 20 -15.99 -5.29 23.70
N LEU A 21 -16.33 -4.43 22.74
CA LEU A 21 -17.39 -4.73 21.74
C LEU A 21 -17.03 -5.95 20.89
N ARG A 22 -15.76 -6.15 20.57
CA ARG A 22 -15.28 -7.36 19.89
C ARG A 22 -15.45 -8.59 20.79
N ALA A 23 -15.06 -8.51 22.05
CA ALA A 23 -15.22 -9.60 23.02
C ALA A 23 -16.70 -9.98 23.25
N GLU A 24 -17.60 -9.01 23.19
CA GLU A 24 -19.04 -9.21 23.29
C GLU A 24 -19.68 -9.71 21.96
N GLY A 25 -18.90 -9.83 20.87
CA GLY A 25 -19.38 -10.27 19.56
C GLY A 25 -20.22 -9.22 18.81
N VAL A 26 -20.23 -7.96 19.26
CA VAL A 26 -20.96 -6.85 18.62
C VAL A 26 -20.28 -6.44 17.31
N VAL A 27 -18.94 -6.47 17.28
CA VAL A 27 -18.13 -6.27 16.07
C VAL A 27 -17.25 -7.50 15.83
N ALA A 28 -17.03 -7.83 14.56
CA ALA A 28 -16.23 -9.00 14.19
C ALA A 28 -14.71 -8.74 14.30
N GLY A 29 -14.30 -7.49 14.16
CA GLY A 29 -12.90 -7.08 14.22
C GLY A 29 -12.76 -5.58 14.47
N ILE A 30 -11.56 -5.18 14.91
CA ILE A 30 -11.21 -3.79 15.16
C ILE A 30 -9.93 -3.42 14.43
N GLY A 31 -9.77 -2.15 14.08
CA GLY A 31 -8.61 -1.68 13.35
C GLY A 31 -8.34 -0.20 13.55
N ILE A 32 -7.25 0.24 12.94
CA ILE A 32 -6.89 1.65 12.85
C ILE A 32 -6.58 2.06 11.41
N GLY A 33 -6.68 3.36 11.12
CA GLY A 33 -6.19 3.94 9.87
C GLY A 33 -5.23 5.09 10.13
N VAL A 34 -4.03 5.00 9.57
CA VAL A 34 -2.98 6.02 9.72
C VAL A 34 -2.13 6.14 8.45
N ASN A 35 -1.38 7.24 8.33
CA ASN A 35 -0.49 7.51 7.19
C ASN A 35 0.98 7.21 7.51
N GLU A 36 1.32 6.87 8.76
CA GLU A 36 2.69 6.63 9.20
C GLU A 36 2.88 5.16 9.59
N ALA A 37 3.81 4.48 8.90
CA ALA A 37 4.13 3.07 9.17
C ALA A 37 4.59 2.83 10.63
N GLU A 38 5.36 3.76 11.19
CA GLU A 38 5.84 3.70 12.58
C GLU A 38 4.67 3.78 13.58
N MET A 39 3.60 4.48 13.22
CA MET A 39 2.41 4.53 14.06
C MET A 39 1.65 3.20 14.04
N CYS A 40 1.57 2.54 12.87
CA CYS A 40 1.05 1.18 12.78
C CYS A 40 1.83 0.22 13.69
N VAL A 41 3.17 0.27 13.66
CA VAL A 41 4.04 -0.54 14.55
C VAL A 41 3.69 -0.29 16.02
N ARG A 42 3.57 0.97 16.42
CA ARG A 42 3.24 1.32 17.81
C ARG A 42 1.89 0.78 18.26
N PHE A 43 0.86 0.88 17.42
CA PHE A 43 -0.46 0.32 17.72
C PHE A 43 -0.41 -1.21 17.78
N ALA A 44 0.23 -1.87 16.82
CA ALA A 44 0.38 -3.31 16.78
C ALA A 44 1.12 -3.89 18.02
N GLN A 45 2.07 -3.13 18.56
CA GLN A 45 2.79 -3.52 19.79
C GLN A 45 1.99 -3.23 21.08
N ALA A 46 1.03 -2.33 21.03
CA ALA A 46 0.28 -1.87 22.21
C ALA A 46 -1.07 -2.56 22.40
N GLY A 47 -1.60 -3.21 21.38
CA GLY A 47 -2.91 -3.86 21.42
C GLY A 47 -3.07 -4.91 20.35
N SER A 48 -4.17 -5.65 20.40
CA SER A 48 -4.55 -6.66 19.42
C SER A 48 -5.51 -6.03 18.40
N PHE A 49 -5.12 -6.00 17.14
CA PHE A 49 -5.92 -5.47 16.05
C PHE A 49 -6.09 -6.53 14.96
N ASP A 50 -7.26 -6.55 14.34
CA ASP A 50 -7.57 -7.49 13.26
C ASP A 50 -7.16 -6.92 11.90
N THR A 51 -7.28 -5.58 11.74
CA THR A 51 -6.89 -4.91 10.49
C THR A 51 -6.20 -3.57 10.75
N MET A 52 -5.37 -3.12 9.79
CA MET A 52 -4.82 -1.77 9.79
C MET A 52 -4.84 -1.17 8.40
N LEU A 53 -5.37 0.05 8.25
CA LEU A 53 -5.28 0.80 7.00
C LEU A 53 -4.05 1.69 7.04
N LEU A 54 -3.15 1.48 6.08
CA LEU A 54 -1.96 2.29 5.87
C LEU A 54 -2.04 2.97 4.50
N ALA A 55 -1.90 4.30 4.44
CA ALA A 55 -1.98 5.05 3.20
C ALA A 55 -0.62 5.57 2.72
N GLY A 56 -0.28 5.29 1.45
CA GLY A 56 0.85 5.87 0.74
C GLY A 56 2.24 5.51 1.27
N ARG A 57 2.39 4.39 1.99
CA ARG A 57 3.68 3.96 2.58
C ARG A 57 4.11 2.55 2.16
N TYR A 58 3.36 1.94 1.27
CA TYR A 58 3.74 0.74 0.54
C TYR A 58 3.10 0.76 -0.84
N SER A 59 3.89 1.07 -1.82
CA SER A 59 3.51 1.19 -3.24
C SER A 59 4.69 0.80 -4.12
N LEU A 60 4.48 0.71 -5.42
CA LEU A 60 5.56 0.45 -6.39
C LEU A 60 6.67 1.52 -6.34
N LEU A 61 6.33 2.76 -5.93
CA LEU A 61 7.28 3.87 -5.80
C LEU A 61 8.00 3.90 -4.45
N GLU A 62 7.30 3.54 -3.36
CA GLU A 62 7.78 3.70 -1.98
C GLU A 62 7.46 2.49 -1.12
N GLN A 63 8.43 1.95 -0.40
CA GLN A 63 8.27 0.77 0.46
C GLN A 63 8.71 0.96 1.94
N PRO A 64 8.57 2.15 2.58
CA PRO A 64 9.06 2.32 3.95
C PRO A 64 8.38 1.42 4.98
N ALA A 65 7.16 0.94 4.72
CA ALA A 65 6.45 0.01 5.60
C ALA A 65 7.07 -1.40 5.63
N LEU A 66 7.88 -1.74 4.61
CA LEU A 66 8.53 -3.04 4.50
C LEU A 66 9.56 -3.31 5.62
N ALA A 67 10.23 -2.24 6.10
CA ALA A 67 11.30 -2.39 7.09
C ALA A 67 10.81 -2.94 8.44
N HIS A 68 9.63 -2.56 8.90
CA HIS A 68 9.16 -2.89 10.25
C HIS A 68 7.68 -3.28 10.31
N PHE A 69 6.80 -2.52 9.68
CA PHE A 69 5.36 -2.70 9.88
C PHE A 69 4.82 -3.96 9.20
N LEU A 70 5.11 -4.17 7.93
CA LEU A 70 4.55 -5.30 7.18
C LEU A 70 5.01 -6.67 7.72
N PRO A 71 6.29 -6.87 8.08
CA PRO A 71 6.73 -8.09 8.76
C PRO A 71 6.02 -8.31 10.10
N LEU A 72 5.84 -7.25 10.90
CA LEU A 72 5.12 -7.33 12.17
C LEU A 72 3.64 -7.68 11.96
N ALA A 73 2.98 -7.06 11.00
CA ALA A 73 1.60 -7.35 10.64
C ALA A 73 1.41 -8.81 10.23
N GLN A 74 2.31 -9.32 9.40
CA GLN A 74 2.30 -10.73 9.00
C GLN A 74 2.50 -11.67 10.18
N GLN A 75 3.44 -11.37 11.06
CA GLN A 75 3.72 -12.16 12.27
C GLN A 75 2.52 -12.20 13.23
N GLN A 76 1.79 -11.09 13.35
CA GLN A 76 0.64 -10.96 14.25
C GLN A 76 -0.70 -11.33 13.61
N GLY A 77 -0.73 -11.66 12.33
CA GLY A 77 -1.97 -11.98 11.60
C GLY A 77 -2.87 -10.75 11.36
N ILE A 78 -2.30 -9.53 11.34
CA ILE A 78 -3.04 -8.31 11.08
C ILE A 78 -3.23 -8.16 9.57
N GLY A 79 -4.49 -8.07 9.11
CA GLY A 79 -4.81 -7.80 7.71
C GLY A 79 -4.56 -6.33 7.36
N VAL A 80 -3.65 -6.06 6.40
CA VAL A 80 -3.34 -4.70 5.98
C VAL A 80 -4.20 -4.28 4.81
N LEU A 81 -4.89 -3.14 4.96
CA LEU A 81 -5.61 -2.45 3.89
C LEU A 81 -4.71 -1.31 3.40
N LEU A 82 -4.34 -1.30 2.13
CA LEU A 82 -3.49 -0.24 1.58
C LEU A 82 -4.33 0.82 0.86
N GLY A 83 -4.23 2.06 1.35
CA GLY A 83 -4.71 3.24 0.64
C GLY A 83 -3.57 3.94 -0.12
N GLY A 84 -3.92 4.75 -1.12
CA GLY A 84 -2.95 5.59 -1.82
C GLY A 84 -1.89 4.83 -2.62
N VAL A 85 -2.20 3.63 -3.11
CA VAL A 85 -1.27 2.77 -3.87
C VAL A 85 -0.79 3.39 -5.18
N PHE A 86 -1.49 4.42 -5.67
CA PHE A 86 -1.08 5.22 -6.84
C PHE A 86 -0.29 6.49 -6.48
N ASN A 87 0.10 6.71 -5.22
CA ASN A 87 0.87 7.89 -4.77
C ASN A 87 0.29 9.22 -5.31
N SER A 88 -0.95 9.54 -4.91
CA SER A 88 -1.71 10.72 -5.37
C SER A 88 -2.02 10.72 -6.88
N GLY A 89 -1.94 9.56 -7.52
CA GLY A 89 -2.28 9.37 -8.93
C GLY A 89 -1.08 9.24 -9.87
N ILE A 90 0.14 9.59 -9.45
CA ILE A 90 1.31 9.56 -10.35
C ILE A 90 1.59 8.14 -10.91
N LEU A 91 1.33 7.08 -10.16
CA LEU A 91 1.45 5.70 -10.65
C LEU A 91 0.28 5.25 -11.54
N ALA A 92 -0.76 6.08 -11.68
CA ALA A 92 -1.85 5.85 -12.62
C ALA A 92 -1.70 6.67 -13.91
N THR A 93 -1.11 7.88 -13.81
CA THR A 93 -0.96 8.81 -14.94
C THR A 93 0.42 8.78 -15.59
N GLY A 94 1.43 8.25 -14.90
CA GLY A 94 2.83 8.31 -15.30
C GLY A 94 3.51 9.63 -14.95
N ALA A 95 4.76 9.79 -15.41
CA ALA A 95 5.61 10.96 -15.16
C ALA A 95 5.26 12.12 -16.09
N VAL A 96 4.02 12.59 -16.04
CA VAL A 96 3.53 13.68 -16.90
C VAL A 96 3.64 15.05 -16.19
N PRO A 97 3.68 16.18 -16.93
CA PRO A 97 3.61 17.51 -16.34
C PRO A 97 2.36 17.68 -15.46
N GLY A 98 2.54 18.18 -14.25
CA GLY A 98 1.44 18.37 -13.29
C GLY A 98 1.01 17.12 -12.53
N ALA A 99 1.71 15.98 -12.72
CA ALA A 99 1.48 14.78 -11.90
C ALA A 99 1.63 15.09 -10.41
N LYS A 100 0.76 14.47 -9.59
CA LYS A 100 0.71 14.76 -8.15
C LYS A 100 1.38 13.66 -7.32
N TYR A 101 2.15 14.10 -6.34
CA TYR A 101 2.76 13.26 -5.32
C TYR A 101 2.55 13.91 -3.94
N ASN A 102 2.06 13.15 -2.97
CA ASN A 102 1.66 13.67 -1.65
C ASN A 102 0.73 14.91 -1.74
N TYR A 103 -0.21 14.89 -2.71
CA TYR A 103 -1.19 15.96 -2.99
C TYR A 103 -0.60 17.29 -3.49
N GLN A 104 0.69 17.31 -3.85
CA GLN A 104 1.39 18.46 -4.43
C GLN A 104 1.94 18.10 -5.81
N ASP A 105 2.50 19.07 -6.53
CA ASP A 105 3.23 18.77 -7.76
C ASP A 105 4.43 17.87 -7.47
N ALA A 106 4.56 16.81 -8.25
CA ALA A 106 5.64 15.86 -8.06
C ALA A 106 7.02 16.54 -8.30
N PRO A 107 7.97 16.42 -7.36
CA PRO A 107 9.30 16.96 -7.54
C PRO A 107 10.06 16.20 -8.65
N PRO A 108 11.12 16.82 -9.25
CA PRO A 108 11.82 16.25 -10.40
C PRO A 108 12.42 14.87 -10.17
N ASP A 109 12.91 14.57 -8.98
CA ASP A 109 13.48 13.27 -8.61
C ASP A 109 12.42 12.16 -8.58
N ILE A 110 11.22 12.47 -8.10
CA ILE A 110 10.08 11.56 -8.13
C ILE A 110 9.61 11.33 -9.57
N LEU A 111 9.50 12.39 -10.37
CA LEU A 111 9.15 12.26 -11.80
C LEU A 111 10.16 11.38 -12.54
N ALA A 112 11.45 11.59 -12.32
CA ALA A 112 12.50 10.78 -12.92
C ALA A 112 12.39 9.30 -12.51
N ARG A 113 12.19 9.03 -11.22
CA ARG A 113 12.04 7.65 -10.72
C ARG A 113 10.80 6.97 -11.30
N VAL A 114 9.66 7.68 -11.38
CA VAL A 114 8.44 7.13 -11.98
C VAL A 114 8.63 6.86 -13.47
N ALA A 115 9.30 7.75 -14.21
CA ALA A 115 9.61 7.54 -15.62
C ALA A 115 10.48 6.29 -15.84
N GLU A 116 11.42 6.02 -14.95
CA GLU A 116 12.23 4.80 -15.02
C GLU A 116 11.41 3.53 -14.73
N ILE A 117 10.54 3.57 -13.74
CA ILE A 117 9.61 2.45 -13.45
C ILE A 117 8.70 2.21 -14.65
N GLU A 118 8.11 3.26 -15.22
CA GLU A 118 7.24 3.21 -16.39
C GLU A 118 7.95 2.59 -17.59
N ARG A 119 9.19 3.01 -17.88
CA ARG A 119 10.02 2.45 -18.96
C ARG A 119 10.25 0.94 -18.79
N VAL A 120 10.46 0.46 -17.55
CA VAL A 120 10.60 -0.98 -17.29
C VAL A 120 9.26 -1.68 -17.49
N CYS A 121 8.16 -1.11 -17.03
CA CYS A 121 6.82 -1.66 -17.25
C CYS A 121 6.50 -1.78 -18.74
N ASP A 122 6.77 -0.74 -19.52
CA ASP A 122 6.55 -0.71 -20.97
C ASP A 122 7.37 -1.79 -21.72
N ALA A 123 8.62 -2.01 -21.29
CA ALA A 123 9.47 -3.06 -21.86
C ALA A 123 8.88 -4.48 -21.69
N HIS A 124 8.04 -4.66 -20.68
CA HIS A 124 7.29 -5.90 -20.42
C HIS A 124 5.84 -5.87 -20.92
N GLY A 125 5.41 -4.80 -21.58
CA GLY A 125 4.03 -4.63 -22.05
C GLY A 125 2.99 -4.51 -20.93
N VAL A 126 3.39 -4.02 -19.76
CA VAL A 126 2.55 -3.88 -18.57
C VAL A 126 2.29 -2.40 -18.29
N ALA A 127 1.03 -2.00 -18.20
CA ALA A 127 0.71 -0.63 -17.80
C ALA A 127 1.18 -0.34 -16.36
N LEU A 128 1.74 0.86 -16.13
CA LEU A 128 2.25 1.28 -14.82
C LEU A 128 1.22 1.10 -13.69
N ALA A 129 -0.04 1.48 -13.92
CA ALA A 129 -1.12 1.30 -12.94
C ALA A 129 -1.37 -0.18 -12.60
N THR A 130 -1.28 -1.06 -13.60
CA THR A 130 -1.42 -2.51 -13.39
C THR A 130 -0.28 -3.04 -12.52
N ALA A 131 0.96 -2.69 -12.84
CA ALA A 131 2.11 -3.07 -12.03
C ALA A 131 1.98 -2.56 -10.59
N ALA A 132 1.54 -1.31 -10.39
CA ALA A 132 1.35 -0.73 -9.07
C ALA A 132 0.31 -1.48 -8.22
N LEU A 133 -0.81 -1.89 -8.81
CA LEU A 133 -1.85 -2.68 -8.13
C LEU A 133 -1.37 -4.07 -7.76
N HIS A 134 -0.75 -4.77 -8.71
CA HIS A 134 -0.24 -6.12 -8.48
C HIS A 134 0.87 -6.13 -7.42
N PHE A 135 1.79 -5.15 -7.46
CA PHE A 135 2.82 -5.02 -6.44
C PHE A 135 2.22 -4.85 -5.04
N ALA A 136 1.26 -3.92 -4.88
CA ALA A 136 0.62 -3.64 -3.60
C ALA A 136 -0.01 -4.90 -2.99
N LEU A 137 -0.66 -5.72 -3.81
CA LEU A 137 -1.30 -6.98 -3.40
C LEU A 137 -0.32 -8.16 -3.27
N GLY A 138 0.92 -8.01 -3.70
CA GLY A 138 1.92 -9.07 -3.65
C GLY A 138 2.47 -9.37 -2.25
N HIS A 139 2.24 -8.51 -1.25
CA HIS A 139 2.71 -8.74 0.11
C HIS A 139 1.70 -9.59 0.90
N PRO A 140 2.15 -10.68 1.59
CA PRO A 140 1.24 -11.62 2.28
C PRO A 140 0.35 -10.99 3.36
N ALA A 141 0.80 -9.91 4.03
CA ALA A 141 -0.01 -9.20 5.02
C ALA A 141 -1.09 -8.31 4.39
N VAL A 142 -0.99 -7.98 3.10
CA VAL A 142 -1.96 -7.12 2.42
C VAL A 142 -3.17 -7.94 1.99
N VAL A 143 -4.33 -7.60 2.54
CA VAL A 143 -5.59 -8.30 2.27
C VAL A 143 -6.48 -7.54 1.31
N SER A 144 -6.27 -6.23 1.14
CA SER A 144 -7.06 -5.40 0.22
C SER A 144 -6.36 -4.08 -0.10
N VAL A 145 -6.78 -3.45 -1.20
CA VAL A 145 -6.41 -2.09 -1.58
C VAL A 145 -7.66 -1.20 -1.61
N VAL A 146 -7.51 0.04 -1.18
CA VAL A 146 -8.57 1.06 -1.21
C VAL A 146 -8.21 2.07 -2.29
N LEU A 147 -8.97 2.06 -3.37
CA LEU A 147 -8.76 2.93 -4.54
C LEU A 147 -9.82 4.02 -4.59
N GLY A 148 -9.38 5.26 -4.79
CA GLY A 148 -10.27 6.34 -5.20
C GLY A 148 -10.54 6.25 -6.69
N ALA A 149 -11.78 6.55 -7.10
CA ALA A 149 -12.17 6.72 -8.49
C ALA A 149 -13.18 7.85 -8.60
N GLN A 150 -13.07 8.64 -9.66
CA GLN A 150 -13.98 9.77 -9.94
C GLN A 150 -15.03 9.41 -10.99
N THR A 151 -14.78 8.37 -11.77
CA THR A 151 -15.65 7.93 -12.86
C THR A 151 -15.86 6.41 -12.84
N PRO A 152 -17.01 5.90 -13.36
CA PRO A 152 -17.21 4.46 -13.53
C PRO A 152 -16.11 3.80 -14.37
N GLN A 153 -15.60 4.47 -15.38
CA GLN A 153 -14.55 3.96 -16.28
C GLN A 153 -13.22 3.75 -15.54
N GLU A 154 -12.93 4.55 -14.50
CA GLU A 154 -11.75 4.34 -13.65
C GLU A 154 -11.90 3.06 -12.82
N ILE A 155 -13.09 2.79 -12.28
CA ILE A 155 -13.37 1.55 -11.56
C ILE A 155 -13.21 0.35 -12.49
N GLU A 156 -13.80 0.40 -13.68
CA GLU A 156 -13.69 -0.67 -14.68
C GLU A 156 -12.24 -0.96 -15.05
N ARG A 157 -11.43 0.09 -15.29
CA ARG A 157 -9.99 -0.05 -15.57
C ARG A 157 -9.23 -0.67 -14.40
N ASN A 158 -9.51 -0.25 -13.17
CA ASN A 158 -8.86 -0.79 -11.97
C ASN A 158 -9.20 -2.28 -11.77
N VAL A 159 -10.45 -2.67 -12.00
CA VAL A 159 -10.87 -4.08 -11.94
C VAL A 159 -10.23 -4.90 -13.06
N ALA A 160 -10.21 -4.38 -14.29
CA ALA A 160 -9.56 -5.05 -15.42
C ALA A 160 -8.05 -5.23 -15.20
N ALA A 161 -7.39 -4.22 -14.60
CA ALA A 161 -5.97 -4.28 -14.25
C ALA A 161 -5.66 -5.46 -13.31
N LEU A 162 -6.52 -5.74 -12.33
CA LEU A 162 -6.34 -6.87 -11.40
C LEU A 162 -6.46 -8.25 -12.07
N SER A 163 -7.17 -8.33 -13.19
CA SER A 163 -7.31 -9.56 -13.97
C SER A 163 -6.19 -9.75 -15.00
N SER A 164 -5.32 -8.76 -15.16
CA SER A 164 -4.20 -8.81 -16.11
C SER A 164 -3.06 -9.67 -15.59
N GLN A 165 -2.36 -10.37 -16.48
CA GLN A 165 -1.15 -11.09 -16.11
C GLN A 165 0.05 -10.14 -16.08
N VAL A 166 0.85 -10.24 -15.03
CA VAL A 166 2.10 -9.48 -14.89
C VAL A 166 3.28 -10.47 -14.89
N PRO A 167 4.21 -10.40 -15.86
CA PRO A 167 5.34 -11.30 -15.93
C PRO A 167 6.25 -11.16 -14.69
N THR A 168 6.72 -12.26 -14.14
CA THR A 168 7.68 -12.25 -13.02
C THR A 168 9.00 -11.57 -13.38
N ALA A 169 9.40 -11.59 -14.65
CA ALA A 169 10.57 -10.89 -15.16
C ALA A 169 10.52 -9.38 -14.92
N LEU A 170 9.32 -8.76 -14.94
CA LEU A 170 9.15 -7.34 -14.61
C LEU A 170 9.72 -7.02 -13.22
N TRP A 171 9.38 -7.84 -12.22
CA TRP A 171 9.81 -7.63 -10.84
C TRP A 171 11.31 -7.82 -10.67
N ALA A 172 11.89 -8.80 -11.38
CA ALA A 172 13.32 -9.03 -11.39
C ALA A 172 14.09 -7.83 -11.96
N ASP A 173 13.61 -7.26 -13.07
CA ASP A 173 14.23 -6.10 -13.70
C ASP A 173 14.10 -4.83 -12.83
N LEU A 174 12.93 -4.59 -12.20
CA LEU A 174 12.76 -3.49 -11.27
C LEU A 174 13.72 -3.58 -10.07
N LYS A 175 13.91 -4.77 -9.51
CA LYS A 175 14.86 -5.01 -8.42
C LYS A 175 16.32 -4.82 -8.87
N THR A 176 16.69 -5.36 -10.03
CA THR A 176 18.04 -5.24 -10.61
C THR A 176 18.42 -3.78 -10.88
N GLN A 177 17.44 -2.95 -11.29
CA GLN A 177 17.64 -1.53 -11.52
C GLN A 177 17.47 -0.67 -10.26
N HIS A 178 17.34 -1.27 -9.06
CA HIS A 178 17.14 -0.58 -7.78
C HIS A 178 15.90 0.33 -7.74
N LEU A 179 14.92 0.06 -8.59
CA LEU A 179 13.64 0.74 -8.62
C LEU A 179 12.64 0.15 -7.61
N LEU A 180 12.90 -1.08 -7.18
CA LEU A 180 12.16 -1.79 -6.17
C LEU A 180 13.13 -2.36 -5.13
N ASP A 181 12.72 -2.37 -3.85
CA ASP A 181 13.50 -2.99 -2.77
C ASP A 181 13.75 -4.46 -3.07
N ALA A 182 14.98 -4.92 -2.87
CA ALA A 182 15.38 -6.30 -3.16
C ALA A 182 14.58 -7.33 -2.36
N ASP A 183 14.22 -6.98 -1.12
CA ASP A 183 13.50 -7.85 -0.18
C ASP A 183 11.97 -7.71 -0.31
N ALA A 184 11.47 -6.78 -1.15
CA ALA A 184 10.04 -6.60 -1.33
C ALA A 184 9.39 -7.90 -1.88
N PRO A 185 8.38 -8.45 -1.21
CA PRO A 185 7.58 -9.51 -1.78
C PRO A 185 6.92 -9.05 -3.08
N VAL A 186 6.94 -9.93 -4.06
CA VAL A 186 6.34 -9.67 -5.37
C VAL A 186 5.35 -10.78 -5.70
N PRO A 187 4.32 -10.50 -6.50
CA PRO A 187 3.37 -11.52 -6.90
C PRO A 187 4.11 -12.69 -7.56
N SER A 188 3.85 -13.91 -7.07
CA SER A 188 4.20 -15.11 -7.81
C SER A 188 3.27 -15.24 -9.01
N SER A 189 3.76 -15.67 -10.16
CA SER A 189 2.88 -16.07 -11.25
C SER A 189 1.92 -17.14 -10.70
N VAL A 190 0.64 -16.83 -10.65
CA VAL A 190 -0.37 -17.87 -10.41
C VAL A 190 -0.30 -18.77 -11.64
N PRO A 191 -0.01 -20.07 -11.50
CA PRO A 191 -0.21 -20.98 -12.60
C PRO A 191 -1.70 -20.93 -12.95
N GLY A 192 -2.00 -20.56 -14.20
CA GLY A 192 -3.36 -20.52 -14.74
C GLY A 192 -4.05 -21.87 -14.70
#